data_31be38ee063ae08747bdff14c8b23763
#
_entry.id   31be38ee063ae08747bdff14c8b23763
#
_cell.length_a   1.000
_cell.length_b   1.000
_cell.length_c   1.000
_cell.angle_alpha   90.00
_cell.angle_beta   90.00
_cell.angle_gamma   90.00
#
_symmetry.space_group_name_H-M   'P 1'
#
loop_
_entity.id
_entity.type
_entity.pdbx_description
1 polymer ?
#
loop_
_entity_poly.entity_id
_entity_poly.type
_entity_poly.pdbx_seq_one_letter_code
_entity_poly.pdbx_strand_id
1 'polypeptide(L)'
;MVTTEQRSRIGKRSKERGKSDERDIGRRLGLTRFRADTGDKLDLVGKGLAIQVKGGATVASAIMRQAMAEAQAGAADYPGHIACIALVDRRARPLRRWICFDVDAFASFFGYEPTTEDE
;
A
#
# COMPACT_ATOMS: atom_id res chain seq x y z
N MET A 1 -25.79 -4.18 19.50
CA MET A 1 -26.33 -3.71 18.23
C MET A 1 -25.86 -2.29 17.95
N VAL A 2 -25.28 -2.05 16.79
CA VAL A 2 -24.72 -0.74 16.44
C VAL A 2 -25.85 0.18 15.97
N THR A 3 -25.92 1.42 16.50
CA THR A 3 -26.92 2.41 16.07
C THR A 3 -26.57 3.00 14.70
N THR A 4 -27.54 3.65 14.05
CA THR A 4 -27.34 4.33 12.77
C THR A 4 -26.26 5.41 12.87
N GLU A 5 -26.25 6.17 13.97
CA GLU A 5 -25.24 7.21 14.21
C GLU A 5 -23.83 6.63 14.37
N GLN A 6 -23.71 5.51 15.08
CA GLN A 6 -22.43 4.82 15.24
C GLN A 6 -21.90 4.29 13.89
N ARG A 7 -22.79 3.75 13.06
CA ARG A 7 -22.43 3.29 11.70
C ARG A 7 -21.92 4.44 10.83
N SER A 8 -22.58 5.59 10.89
CA SER A 8 -22.18 6.78 10.14
C SER A 8 -20.78 7.29 10.56
N ARG A 9 -20.51 7.31 11.88
CA ARG A 9 -19.20 7.70 12.40
C ARG A 9 -18.10 6.73 12.00
N ILE A 10 -18.36 5.44 12.06
CA ILE A 10 -17.41 4.40 11.64
C ILE A 10 -17.08 4.55 10.15
N GLY A 11 -18.08 4.74 9.30
CA GLY A 11 -17.89 4.93 7.86
C GLY A 11 -17.07 6.18 7.56
N LYS A 12 -17.32 7.29 8.26
CA LYS A 12 -16.57 8.54 8.09
C LYS A 12 -15.10 8.38 8.49
N ARG A 13 -14.80 7.73 9.61
CA ARG A 13 -13.43 7.47 10.06
C ARG A 13 -12.68 6.58 9.07
N SER A 14 -13.34 5.57 8.50
CA SER A 14 -12.74 4.69 7.50
C SER A 14 -12.37 5.44 6.23
N LYS A 15 -13.21 6.35 5.76
CA LYS A 15 -12.94 7.19 4.60
C LYS A 15 -11.76 8.13 4.85
N GLU A 16 -11.70 8.75 6.03
CA GLU A 16 -10.61 9.65 6.40
C GLU A 16 -9.27 8.91 6.48
N ARG A 17 -9.26 7.70 7.05
CA ARG A 17 -8.06 6.86 7.08
C ARG A 17 -7.60 6.45 5.69
N GLY A 18 -8.53 6.09 4.80
CA GLY A 18 -8.22 5.77 3.42
C GLY A 18 -7.54 6.92 2.70
N LYS A 19 -8.06 8.14 2.85
CA LYS A 19 -7.47 9.35 2.27
C LYS A 19 -6.10 9.65 2.85
N SER A 20 -5.91 9.43 4.15
CA SER A 20 -4.64 9.62 4.83
C SER A 20 -3.60 8.62 4.30
N ASP A 21 -3.97 7.35 4.13
CA ASP A 21 -3.10 6.32 3.57
C ASP A 21 -2.69 6.65 2.13
N GLU A 22 -3.63 7.13 1.31
CA GLU A 22 -3.34 7.54 -0.06
C GLU A 22 -2.33 8.67 -0.13
N ARG A 23 -2.47 9.69 0.73
CA ARG A 23 -1.53 10.81 0.81
C ARG A 23 -0.15 10.36 1.26
N ASP A 24 -0.10 9.49 2.25
CA ASP A 24 1.16 8.95 2.77
C ASP A 24 1.93 8.19 1.69
N ILE A 25 1.28 7.24 1.03
CA ILE A 25 1.90 6.47 -0.06
C ILE A 25 2.32 7.40 -1.20
N GLY A 26 1.46 8.35 -1.58
CA GLY A 26 1.76 9.31 -2.64
C GLY A 26 3.00 10.13 -2.34
N ARG A 27 3.14 10.65 -1.12
CA ARG A 27 4.32 11.41 -0.69
C ARG A 27 5.60 10.58 -0.75
N ARG A 28 5.54 9.35 -0.27
CA ARG A 28 6.71 8.45 -0.24
C ARG A 28 7.20 8.11 -1.63
N LEU A 29 6.31 8.04 -2.60
CA LEU A 29 6.62 7.74 -4.00
C LEU A 29 6.74 8.99 -4.87
N GLY A 30 6.43 10.18 -4.34
CA GLY A 30 6.41 11.40 -5.11
C GLY A 30 5.28 11.47 -6.14
N LEU A 31 4.12 10.89 -5.80
CA LEU A 31 2.95 10.83 -6.68
C LEU A 31 1.84 11.73 -6.17
N THR A 32 1.07 12.29 -7.10
CA THR A 32 -0.14 13.05 -6.80
C THR A 32 -1.33 12.12 -6.66
N ARG A 33 -2.15 12.36 -5.62
CA ARG A 33 -3.38 11.60 -5.41
C ARG A 33 -4.36 11.83 -6.53
N PHE A 34 -5.02 10.76 -6.99
CA PHE A 34 -6.06 10.85 -7.99
C PHE A 34 -7.28 11.56 -7.43
N ARG A 35 -7.96 12.35 -8.26
CA ARG A 35 -9.18 13.03 -7.85
C ARG A 35 -10.36 12.05 -7.89
N ALA A 36 -11.21 12.11 -6.86
CA ALA A 36 -12.37 11.25 -6.75
C ALA A 36 -13.40 11.44 -7.88
N ASP A 37 -13.43 12.64 -8.48
CA ASP A 37 -14.37 12.99 -9.54
C ASP A 37 -14.03 12.38 -10.91
N THR A 38 -12.89 11.73 -11.04
CA THR A 38 -12.52 11.04 -12.28
C THR A 38 -13.26 9.74 -12.49
N GLY A 39 -13.89 9.19 -11.43
CA GLY A 39 -14.55 7.90 -11.48
C GLY A 39 -13.61 6.72 -11.62
N ASP A 40 -12.31 6.93 -11.53
CA ASP A 40 -11.31 5.89 -11.62
C ASP A 40 -11.22 5.09 -10.31
N LYS A 41 -10.92 3.81 -10.44
CA LYS A 41 -10.74 2.91 -9.29
C LYS A 41 -9.35 3.00 -8.69
N LEU A 42 -8.43 3.70 -9.35
CA LEU A 42 -7.07 3.88 -8.90
C LEU A 42 -6.97 5.10 -7.99
N ASP A 43 -6.13 5.01 -6.97
CA ASP A 43 -5.94 6.08 -6.00
C ASP A 43 -4.73 6.97 -6.36
N LEU A 44 -3.70 6.38 -6.97
CA LEU A 44 -2.47 7.06 -7.35
C LEU A 44 -2.00 6.57 -8.72
N VAL A 45 -1.60 7.49 -9.58
CA VAL A 45 -1.04 7.18 -10.89
C VAL A 45 0.13 8.10 -11.18
N GLY A 46 1.19 7.55 -11.72
CA GLY A 46 2.36 8.32 -12.15
C GLY A 46 3.63 7.47 -12.09
N LYS A 47 4.68 7.95 -12.75
CA LYS A 47 6.00 7.30 -12.76
C LYS A 47 5.97 5.81 -13.15
N GLY A 48 5.02 5.44 -14.02
CA GLY A 48 4.84 4.06 -14.44
C GLY A 48 4.06 3.19 -13.46
N LEU A 49 3.51 3.78 -12.40
CA LEU A 49 2.75 3.05 -11.39
C LEU A 49 1.28 3.43 -11.43
N ALA A 50 0.42 2.43 -11.30
CA ALA A 50 -1.01 2.60 -11.11
C ALA A 50 -1.37 1.85 -9.84
N ILE A 51 -1.77 2.59 -8.79
CA ILE A 51 -1.85 2.05 -7.44
C ILE A 51 -3.26 2.19 -6.88
N GLN A 52 -3.78 1.11 -6.34
CA GLN A 52 -4.96 1.13 -5.48
C GLN A 52 -4.48 0.92 -4.05
N VAL A 53 -4.84 1.85 -3.15
CA VAL A 53 -4.41 1.79 -1.75
C VAL A 53 -5.49 1.10 -0.92
N LYS A 54 -5.10 0.10 -0.18
CA LYS A 54 -5.96 -0.60 0.78
C LYS A 54 -5.26 -0.62 2.14
N GLY A 55 -5.97 -0.23 3.17
CA GLY A 55 -5.47 -0.23 4.52
C GLY A 55 -6.40 -0.98 5.47
N GLY A 56 -5.98 -1.12 6.72
CA GLY A 56 -6.74 -1.76 7.77
C GLY A 56 -6.05 -2.98 8.37
N ALA A 57 -6.57 -3.41 9.51
CA ALA A 57 -5.94 -4.46 10.31
C ALA A 57 -5.90 -5.83 9.62
N THR A 58 -6.82 -6.09 8.69
CA THR A 58 -6.90 -7.38 8.00
C THR A 58 -6.08 -7.44 6.71
N VAL A 59 -5.62 -6.29 6.20
CA VAL A 59 -4.87 -6.22 4.94
C VAL A 59 -3.43 -6.71 5.13
N ALA A 60 -2.78 -6.25 6.20
CA ALA A 60 -1.43 -6.69 6.54
C ALA A 60 -1.51 -7.62 7.75
N SER A 61 -1.65 -8.91 7.50
CA SER A 61 -1.76 -9.92 8.54
C SER A 61 -0.44 -10.12 9.31
N ALA A 62 -0.51 -10.79 10.46
CA ALA A 62 0.67 -11.12 11.24
C ALA A 62 1.66 -11.98 10.42
N ILE A 63 1.14 -12.89 9.59
CA ILE A 63 1.97 -13.72 8.72
C ILE A 63 2.72 -12.87 7.70
N MET A 64 2.07 -11.90 7.08
CA MET A 64 2.69 -11.00 6.11
C MET A 64 3.77 -10.13 6.78
N ARG A 65 3.48 -9.58 7.97
CA ARG A 65 4.44 -8.78 8.71
C ARG A 65 5.69 -9.59 9.07
N GLN A 66 5.49 -10.81 9.55
CA GLN A 66 6.59 -11.71 9.91
C GLN A 66 7.42 -12.08 8.67
N ALA A 67 6.77 -12.44 7.58
CA ALA A 67 7.45 -12.79 6.33
C ALA A 67 8.29 -11.63 5.80
N MET A 68 7.74 -10.40 5.84
CA MET A 68 8.48 -9.23 5.41
C MET A 68 9.69 -8.94 6.32
N ALA A 69 9.52 -9.08 7.64
CA ALA A 69 10.62 -8.92 8.58
C ALA A 69 11.73 -9.92 8.32
N GLU A 70 11.39 -11.18 8.04
CA GLU A 70 12.36 -12.22 7.70
C GLU A 70 13.07 -11.92 6.37
N ALA A 71 12.33 -11.45 5.38
CA ALA A 71 12.91 -11.06 4.09
C ALA A 71 13.90 -9.90 4.25
N GLN A 72 13.55 -8.90 5.06
CA GLN A 72 14.41 -7.75 5.33
C GLN A 72 15.68 -8.18 6.07
N ALA A 73 15.56 -9.05 7.05
CA ALA A 73 16.71 -9.59 7.77
C ALA A 73 17.64 -10.40 6.84
N GLY A 74 17.06 -11.23 5.98
CA GLY A 74 17.84 -12.01 5.02
C GLY A 74 18.52 -11.14 3.96
N ALA A 75 17.86 -10.07 3.52
CA ALA A 75 18.39 -9.17 2.50
C ALA A 75 19.63 -8.38 2.99
N ALA A 76 19.83 -8.29 4.31
CA ALA A 76 21.03 -7.66 4.86
C ALA A 76 22.31 -8.35 4.40
N ASP A 77 22.26 -9.64 4.09
CA ASP A 77 23.41 -10.41 3.59
C ASP A 77 23.62 -10.25 2.07
N TYR A 78 22.73 -9.52 1.40
CA TYR A 78 22.76 -9.32 -0.05
C TYR A 78 22.71 -7.83 -0.40
N PRO A 79 23.83 -7.10 -0.28
CA PRO A 79 23.85 -5.67 -0.61
C PRO A 79 23.35 -5.40 -2.03
N GLY A 80 22.61 -4.31 -2.22
CA GLY A 80 22.04 -3.95 -3.50
C GLY A 80 20.78 -4.71 -3.90
N HIS A 81 20.25 -5.54 -3.01
CA HIS A 81 19.02 -6.28 -3.25
C HIS A 81 17.87 -5.70 -2.42
N ILE A 82 16.67 -5.77 -2.99
CA ILE A 82 15.46 -5.33 -2.28
C ILE A 82 14.75 -6.54 -1.67
N ALA A 83 14.39 -6.42 -0.39
CA ALA A 83 13.59 -7.43 0.27
C ALA A 83 12.15 -7.41 -0.26
N CYS A 84 11.61 -8.56 -0.55
CA CYS A 84 10.22 -8.69 -0.99
C CYS A 84 9.65 -10.03 -0.52
N ILE A 85 8.32 -10.11 -0.52
CA ILE A 85 7.63 -11.38 -0.29
C ILE A 85 6.77 -11.70 -1.51
N ALA A 86 6.68 -12.97 -1.84
CA ALA A 86 5.80 -13.45 -2.88
C ALA A 86 4.58 -14.11 -2.25
N LEU A 87 3.40 -13.75 -2.70
CA LEU A 87 2.14 -14.32 -2.25
C LEU A 87 1.53 -15.16 -3.37
N VAL A 88 1.07 -16.35 -3.03
CA VAL A 88 0.39 -17.23 -3.99
C VAL A 88 -1.06 -17.34 -3.57
N ASP A 89 -1.96 -16.85 -4.42
CA ASP A 89 -3.39 -16.95 -4.18
C ASP A 89 -3.94 -18.21 -4.83
N ARG A 90 -4.06 -19.27 -4.04
CA ARG A 90 -4.50 -20.58 -4.50
C ARG A 90 -6.02 -20.66 -4.72
N ARG A 91 -6.76 -19.65 -4.28
CA ARG A 91 -8.21 -19.57 -4.50
C ARG A 91 -8.56 -18.91 -5.81
N ALA A 92 -7.65 -18.13 -6.39
CA ALA A 92 -7.89 -17.48 -7.68
C ALA A 92 -7.86 -18.51 -8.84
N ARG A 93 -8.72 -18.27 -9.84
CA ARG A 93 -8.78 -19.07 -11.06
C ARG A 93 -8.74 -18.13 -12.26
N PRO A 94 -7.64 -18.06 -13.03
CA PRO A 94 -6.40 -18.83 -12.84
C PRO A 94 -5.64 -18.41 -11.58
N LEU A 95 -4.72 -19.24 -11.14
CA LEU A 95 -3.87 -18.99 -9.97
C LEU A 95 -3.15 -17.64 -10.11
N ARG A 96 -3.16 -16.84 -9.04
CA ARG A 96 -2.49 -15.54 -9.02
C ARG A 96 -1.28 -15.53 -8.10
N ARG A 97 -0.30 -14.76 -8.51
CA ARG A 97 0.93 -14.56 -7.73
C ARG A 97 1.19 -13.08 -7.62
N TRP A 98 1.58 -12.63 -6.44
CA TRP A 98 1.82 -11.23 -6.13
C TRP A 98 3.20 -11.07 -5.52
N ILE A 99 3.88 -9.97 -5.84
CA ILE A 99 5.12 -9.59 -5.16
C ILE A 99 4.84 -8.30 -4.40
N CYS A 100 5.24 -8.27 -3.12
CA CYS A 100 5.04 -7.13 -2.23
C CYS A 100 6.37 -6.61 -1.72
N PHE A 101 6.49 -5.29 -1.68
CA PHE A 101 7.67 -4.57 -1.18
C PHE A 101 7.25 -3.59 -0.11
N ASP A 102 8.18 -3.24 0.78
CA ASP A 102 8.04 -2.05 1.59
C ASP A 102 8.13 -0.81 0.68
N VAL A 103 7.23 0.17 0.88
CA VAL A 103 7.14 1.35 0.00
C VAL A 103 8.43 2.16 -0.01
N ASP A 104 9.03 2.41 1.15
CA ASP A 104 10.23 3.21 1.24
C ASP A 104 11.44 2.51 0.60
N ALA A 105 11.56 1.20 0.82
CA ALA A 105 12.59 0.39 0.18
C ALA A 105 12.42 0.37 -1.34
N PHE A 106 11.18 0.25 -1.81
CA PHE A 106 10.85 0.30 -3.24
C PHE A 106 11.25 1.63 -3.85
N ALA A 107 10.87 2.74 -3.21
CA ALA A 107 11.19 4.08 -3.68
C ALA A 107 12.70 4.31 -3.77
N SER A 108 13.43 3.92 -2.74
CA SER A 108 14.89 4.03 -2.71
C SER A 108 15.56 3.19 -3.80
N PHE A 109 15.13 1.94 -3.94
CA PHE A 109 15.72 1.01 -4.89
C PHE A 109 15.53 1.46 -6.34
N PHE A 110 14.35 1.97 -6.68
CA PHE A 110 14.01 2.41 -8.04
C PHE A 110 14.26 3.91 -8.28
N GLY A 111 14.80 4.63 -7.30
CA GLY A 111 15.15 6.05 -7.45
C GLY A 111 13.97 7.00 -7.44
N TYR A 112 12.86 6.64 -6.84
CA TYR A 112 11.74 7.56 -6.64
C TYR A 112 12.05 8.50 -5.47
N GLU A 113 11.94 9.80 -5.71
CA GLU A 113 12.18 10.78 -4.67
C GLU A 113 10.87 11.16 -3.96
N PRO A 114 10.84 11.03 -2.61
CA PRO A 114 9.67 11.47 -1.84
C PRO A 114 9.44 12.97 -1.97
N THR A 115 8.18 13.38 -1.87
CA THR A 115 7.81 14.78 -1.79
C THR A 115 7.37 15.12 -0.36
N THR A 116 7.62 16.36 0.06
CA THR A 116 7.17 16.87 1.36
C THR A 116 5.90 17.69 1.24
N GLU A 117 5.42 17.93 0.02
CA GLU A 117 4.21 18.73 -0.19
C GLU A 117 2.95 17.93 0.10
N ASP A 118 2.07 18.53 0.91
CA ASP A 118 0.73 17.98 1.15
C ASP A 118 -0.22 18.46 0.06
N GLU A 119 -0.89 17.53 -0.57
CA GLU A 119 -1.89 17.84 -1.58
C GLU A 119 -3.29 17.53 -1.10
#